data_c8ef64068b303d84c695b7e503fe2f3a
#
_entry.id   c8ef64068b303d84c695b7e503fe2f3a
#
_cell.length_a   1.000
_cell.length_b   1.000
_cell.length_c   1.000
_cell.angle_alpha   90.00
_cell.angle_beta   90.00
_cell.angle_gamma   90.00
#
_symmetry.space_group_name_H-M   'P 1'
#
loop_
_entity.id
_entity.type
_entity.pdbx_description
1 polymer ?
#
loop_
_entity_poly.entity_id
_entity_poly.type
_entity_poly.pdbx_seq_one_letter_code
_entity_poly.pdbx_strand_id
1 'polypeptide(L)'
;MVELLKFEDFDQMYSIMEQSFPYDEYRGYEGQKQLFENPEYKVFIHRNEETKEIDGFLSAWEFDDILFFEHFAVSSKVRNGGIGGRMLREVLTQVNKLTCLEVELPEGELEKRRISFYERNGFCYNS
;
A
#
# COMPACT_ATOMS: atom_id res chain seq x y z
N MET A 1 4.03 -13.85 -0.35
CA MET A 1 4.04 -13.36 1.03
C MET A 1 4.57 -11.94 1.10
N VAL A 2 3.97 -11.08 1.91
CA VAL A 2 4.47 -9.72 2.04
C VAL A 2 5.73 -9.67 2.91
N GLU A 3 6.60 -8.73 2.61
CA GLU A 3 7.82 -8.49 3.35
C GLU A 3 8.07 -6.99 3.44
N LEU A 4 8.92 -6.56 4.35
CA LEU A 4 9.29 -5.15 4.44
C LEU A 4 10.25 -4.78 3.33
N LEU A 5 10.06 -3.59 2.77
CA LEU A 5 10.93 -3.07 1.71
C LEU A 5 12.35 -2.86 2.23
N LYS A 6 13.33 -3.32 1.46
CA LYS A 6 14.75 -3.07 1.74
C LYS A 6 15.18 -1.79 1.05
N PHE A 7 16.14 -1.09 1.64
CA PHE A 7 16.64 0.16 1.10
C PHE A 7 17.12 0.02 -0.36
N GLU A 8 17.77 -1.08 -0.68
CA GLU A 8 18.31 -1.35 -2.01
C GLU A 8 17.23 -1.56 -3.08
N ASP A 9 16.00 -1.84 -2.66
CA ASP A 9 14.86 -2.06 -3.57
C ASP A 9 13.94 -0.85 -3.69
N PHE A 10 14.35 0.28 -3.13
CA PHE A 10 13.51 1.47 -3.08
C PHE A 10 13.06 1.92 -4.47
N ASP A 11 13.96 1.90 -5.45
CA ASP A 11 13.64 2.41 -6.78
C ASP A 11 12.52 1.63 -7.46
N GLN A 12 12.47 0.31 -7.25
CA GLN A 12 11.38 -0.50 -7.81
C GLN A 12 10.03 -0.10 -7.23
N MET A 13 9.98 0.08 -5.91
CA MET A 13 8.74 0.49 -5.23
C MET A 13 8.33 1.89 -5.67
N TYR A 14 9.29 2.82 -5.72
CA TYR A 14 8.99 4.20 -6.08
C TYR A 14 8.46 4.31 -7.51
N SER A 15 8.94 3.46 -8.43
CA SER A 15 8.44 3.40 -9.79
C SER A 15 6.95 3.04 -9.83
N ILE A 16 6.52 2.10 -8.99
CA ILE A 16 5.10 1.75 -8.89
C ILE A 16 4.30 2.93 -8.34
N MET A 17 4.83 3.62 -7.35
CA MET A 17 4.20 4.81 -6.77
C MET A 17 4.00 5.90 -7.84
N GLU A 18 5.04 6.18 -8.64
CA GLU A 18 4.96 7.18 -9.70
C GLU A 18 3.92 6.84 -10.76
N GLN A 19 3.79 5.55 -11.08
CA GLN A 19 2.83 5.10 -12.09
C GLN A 19 1.41 5.02 -11.57
N SER A 20 1.23 4.96 -10.27
CA SER A 20 -0.07 4.70 -9.66
C SER A 20 -0.78 5.94 -9.14
N PHE A 21 -0.05 7.02 -8.86
CA PHE A 21 -0.61 8.22 -8.24
C PHE A 21 -0.23 9.48 -8.99
N PRO A 22 -1.10 10.53 -8.99
CA PRO A 22 -0.71 11.85 -9.48
C PRO A 22 0.48 12.38 -8.69
N TYR A 23 1.33 13.19 -9.34
CA TYR A 23 2.59 13.62 -8.72
C TYR A 23 2.39 14.46 -7.46
N ASP A 24 1.22 15.06 -7.28
CA ASP A 24 0.92 15.86 -6.09
C ASP A 24 0.35 15.03 -4.93
N GLU A 25 0.22 13.70 -5.11
CA GLU A 25 -0.30 12.82 -4.08
C GLU A 25 0.78 11.93 -3.44
N TYR A 26 2.03 12.12 -3.82
CA TYR A 26 3.14 11.41 -3.19
C TYR A 26 4.37 12.31 -3.09
N ARG A 27 5.29 11.94 -2.20
CA ARG A 27 6.49 12.73 -1.95
C ARG A 27 7.51 12.59 -3.08
N GLY A 28 8.35 13.60 -3.25
CA GLY A 28 9.49 13.48 -4.15
C GLY A 28 10.43 12.38 -3.72
N TYR A 29 11.30 11.97 -4.63
CA TYR A 29 12.19 10.82 -4.44
C TYR A 29 12.99 10.87 -3.13
N GLU A 30 13.66 12.00 -2.89
CA GLU A 30 14.50 12.11 -1.69
C GLU A 30 13.69 12.11 -0.39
N GLY A 31 12.55 12.81 -0.39
CA GLY A 31 11.69 12.85 0.79
C GLY A 31 11.11 11.50 1.14
N GLN A 32 10.70 10.74 0.13
CA GLN A 32 10.18 9.40 0.34
C GLN A 32 11.27 8.46 0.84
N LYS A 33 12.47 8.58 0.26
CA LYS A 33 13.60 7.72 0.63
C LYS A 33 14.06 7.95 2.06
N GLN A 34 14.02 9.20 2.52
CA GLN A 34 14.41 9.54 3.90
C GLN A 34 13.51 8.88 4.95
N LEU A 35 12.31 8.48 4.58
CA LEU A 35 11.40 7.82 5.52
C LEU A 35 11.91 6.46 6.00
N PHE A 36 12.91 5.88 5.35
CA PHE A 36 13.56 4.68 5.88
C PHE A 36 14.15 4.91 7.27
N GLU A 37 14.49 6.15 7.61
CA GLU A 37 15.06 6.48 8.91
C GLU A 37 14.00 6.59 10.01
N ASN A 38 12.72 6.62 9.64
CA ASN A 38 11.63 6.76 10.60
C ASN A 38 11.10 5.37 10.98
N PRO A 39 11.27 4.93 12.24
CA PRO A 39 10.86 3.59 12.65
C PRO A 39 9.35 3.36 12.62
N GLU A 40 8.54 4.42 12.60
CA GLU A 40 7.09 4.29 12.53
C GLU A 40 6.58 4.10 11.10
N TYR A 41 7.40 4.42 10.10
CA TYR A 41 6.99 4.29 8.71
C TYR A 41 7.40 2.92 8.17
N LYS A 42 6.43 2.17 7.65
CA LYS A 42 6.66 0.82 7.12
C LYS A 42 6.20 0.75 5.68
N VAL A 43 6.96 0.07 4.84
CA VAL A 43 6.51 -0.24 3.49
C VAL A 43 6.53 -1.75 3.34
N PHE A 44 5.36 -2.32 3.11
CA PHE A 44 5.20 -3.75 2.83
C PHE A 44 5.18 -3.95 1.34
N ILE A 45 5.86 -4.97 0.85
CA ILE A 45 5.91 -5.25 -0.58
C ILE A 45 5.53 -6.70 -0.85
N HIS A 46 5.07 -6.93 -2.07
CA HIS A 46 4.84 -8.26 -2.61
C HIS A 46 5.76 -8.46 -3.80
N ARG A 47 6.44 -9.61 -3.86
CA ARG A 47 7.31 -9.95 -4.98
C ARG A 47 6.67 -11.04 -5.82
N ASN A 48 6.87 -10.94 -7.12
CA ASN A 48 6.52 -12.00 -8.03
C ASN A 48 7.48 -13.17 -7.79
N GLU A 49 6.93 -14.35 -7.62
CA GLU A 49 7.73 -15.54 -7.29
C GLU A 49 8.68 -15.95 -8.43
N GLU A 50 8.28 -15.70 -9.66
CA GLU A 50 9.07 -16.09 -10.84
C GLU A 50 10.14 -15.06 -11.17
N THR A 51 9.78 -13.76 -11.21
CA THR A 51 10.70 -12.72 -11.63
C THR A 51 11.48 -12.09 -10.48
N LYS A 52 10.99 -12.24 -9.24
CA LYS A 52 11.51 -11.60 -8.03
C LYS A 52 11.34 -10.08 -8.03
N GLU A 53 10.65 -9.53 -9.00
CA GLU A 53 10.36 -8.10 -9.05
C GLU A 53 9.22 -7.75 -8.10
N ILE A 54 9.26 -6.52 -7.57
CA ILE A 54 8.18 -6.01 -6.74
C ILE A 54 6.99 -5.72 -7.64
N ASP A 55 5.83 -6.27 -7.31
CA ASP A 55 4.61 -6.07 -8.08
C ASP A 55 3.50 -5.37 -7.28
N GLY A 56 3.75 -5.05 -6.03
CA GLY A 56 2.82 -4.28 -5.22
C GLY A 56 3.49 -3.74 -3.96
N PHE A 57 2.94 -2.64 -3.42
CA PHE A 57 3.41 -2.10 -2.15
C PHE A 57 2.26 -1.50 -1.36
N LEU A 58 2.44 -1.45 -0.04
CA LEU A 58 1.53 -0.80 0.88
C LEU A 58 2.36 -0.07 1.91
N SER A 59 2.26 1.26 1.93
CA SER A 59 2.98 2.07 2.91
C SER A 59 2.05 2.45 4.05
N ALA A 60 2.59 2.45 5.27
CA ALA A 60 1.79 2.67 6.46
C ALA A 60 2.61 3.30 7.57
N TRP A 61 1.90 3.99 8.47
CA TRP A 61 2.45 4.51 9.71
C TRP A 61 1.98 3.60 10.84
N GLU A 62 2.93 2.99 11.52
CA GLU A 62 2.63 2.07 12.63
C GLU A 62 2.88 2.75 13.96
N PHE A 63 1.81 3.01 14.70
CA PHE A 63 1.86 3.55 16.05
C PHE A 63 1.58 2.42 17.04
N ASP A 64 1.59 2.73 18.34
CA ASP A 64 1.45 1.69 19.37
C ASP A 64 0.19 0.84 19.21
N ASP A 65 -0.93 1.49 18.90
CA ASP A 65 -2.24 0.83 18.89
C ASP A 65 -2.97 0.90 17.53
N ILE A 66 -2.36 1.53 16.52
CA ILE A 66 -3.03 1.74 15.25
C ILE A 66 -2.04 1.68 14.08
N LEU A 67 -2.50 1.13 12.96
CA LEU A 67 -1.77 1.13 11.69
C LEU A 67 -2.56 1.99 10.70
N PHE A 68 -1.93 3.04 10.19
CA PHE A 68 -2.56 3.94 9.24
C PHE A 68 -1.96 3.75 7.85
N PHE A 69 -2.78 3.29 6.89
CA PHE A 69 -2.34 3.09 5.51
C PHE A 69 -2.28 4.42 4.78
N GLU A 70 -1.17 4.67 4.09
CA GLU A 70 -0.98 5.91 3.34
C GLU A 70 -1.10 5.70 1.84
N HIS A 71 -0.34 4.75 1.27
CA HIS A 71 -0.39 4.45 -0.15
C HIS A 71 -0.46 2.94 -0.34
N PHE A 72 -1.26 2.51 -1.31
CA PHE A 72 -1.39 1.10 -1.64
C PHE A 72 -1.59 0.97 -3.14
N ALA A 73 -0.73 0.24 -3.80
CA ALA A 73 -0.82 0.05 -5.24
C ALA A 73 -0.25 -1.28 -5.67
N VAL A 74 -0.82 -1.82 -6.74
CA VAL A 74 -0.33 -3.02 -7.42
C VAL A 74 0.07 -2.61 -8.83
N SER A 75 1.19 -3.14 -9.32
CA SER A 75 1.68 -2.85 -10.65
C SER A 75 0.59 -3.16 -11.70
N SER A 76 0.47 -2.29 -12.71
CA SER A 76 -0.49 -2.49 -13.79
C SER A 76 -0.23 -3.80 -14.56
N LYS A 77 0.98 -4.33 -14.49
CA LYS A 77 1.34 -5.57 -15.16
C LYS A 77 0.66 -6.80 -14.58
N VAL A 78 0.23 -6.73 -13.31
CA VAL A 78 -0.34 -7.88 -12.59
C VAL A 78 -1.71 -7.60 -11.97
N ARG A 79 -2.36 -6.52 -12.37
CA ARG A 79 -3.72 -6.22 -11.89
C ARG A 79 -4.68 -7.32 -12.30
N ASN A 80 -5.75 -7.48 -11.53
CA ASN A 80 -6.78 -8.50 -11.71
C ASN A 80 -6.34 -9.90 -11.32
N GLY A 81 -5.14 -10.06 -10.73
CA GLY A 81 -4.67 -11.35 -10.23
C GLY A 81 -4.97 -11.61 -8.77
N GLY A 82 -5.73 -10.72 -8.11
CA GLY A 82 -6.06 -10.88 -6.70
C GLY A 82 -4.90 -10.55 -5.74
N ILE A 83 -3.81 -10.00 -6.25
CA ILE A 83 -2.63 -9.69 -5.45
C ILE A 83 -2.94 -8.61 -4.41
N GLY A 84 -3.69 -7.57 -4.79
CA GLY A 84 -4.04 -6.49 -3.87
C GLY A 84 -4.76 -6.99 -2.62
N GLY A 85 -5.80 -7.79 -2.81
CA GLY A 85 -6.55 -8.35 -1.68
C GLY A 85 -5.70 -9.28 -0.82
N ARG A 86 -4.85 -10.09 -1.46
CA ARG A 86 -3.94 -10.99 -0.74
C ARG A 86 -2.95 -10.21 0.11
N MET A 87 -2.31 -9.17 -0.47
CA MET A 87 -1.39 -8.31 0.27
C MET A 87 -2.06 -7.68 1.47
N LEU A 88 -3.25 -7.13 1.27
CA LEU A 88 -3.98 -6.46 2.34
C LEU A 88 -4.25 -7.41 3.49
N ARG A 89 -4.76 -8.61 3.18
CA ARG A 89 -5.06 -9.60 4.22
C ARG A 89 -3.80 -10.06 4.94
N GLU A 90 -2.69 -10.22 4.24
CA GLU A 90 -1.43 -10.62 4.86
C GLU A 90 -0.90 -9.56 5.82
N VAL A 91 -0.97 -8.28 5.42
CA VAL A 91 -0.54 -7.18 6.29
C VAL A 91 -1.40 -7.12 7.55
N LEU A 92 -2.72 -7.22 7.39
CA LEU A 92 -3.64 -7.19 8.53
C LEU A 92 -3.36 -8.33 9.50
N THR A 93 -3.01 -9.51 8.99
CA THR A 93 -2.69 -10.66 9.83
C THR A 93 -1.36 -10.47 10.56
N GLN A 94 -0.33 -9.96 9.86
CA GLN A 94 1.00 -9.79 10.44
C GLN A 94 1.05 -8.72 11.51
N VAL A 95 0.36 -7.60 11.30
CA VAL A 95 0.45 -6.46 12.21
C VAL A 95 -0.49 -6.60 13.40
N ASN A 96 -1.69 -7.11 13.18
CA ASN A 96 -2.68 -7.37 14.25
C ASN A 96 -2.96 -6.13 15.11
N LYS A 97 -3.22 -5.00 14.47
CA LYS A 97 -3.59 -3.73 15.12
C LYS A 97 -4.83 -3.17 14.46
N LEU A 98 -5.52 -2.26 15.17
CA LEU A 98 -6.58 -1.50 14.54
C LEU A 98 -5.99 -0.77 13.32
N THR A 99 -6.59 -0.95 12.16
CA THR A 99 -6.08 -0.43 10.91
C THR A 99 -7.07 0.54 10.30
N CYS A 100 -6.59 1.68 9.84
CA CYS A 100 -7.43 2.68 9.18
C CYS A 100 -6.74 3.26 7.96
N LEU A 101 -7.54 3.87 7.10
CA LEU A 101 -7.06 4.58 5.93
C LEU A 101 -8.11 5.62 5.54
N GLU A 102 -7.67 6.61 4.75
CA GLU A 102 -8.59 7.60 4.22
C GLU A 102 -8.94 7.22 2.78
N VAL A 103 -10.19 7.46 2.40
CA VAL A 103 -10.66 7.28 1.03
C VAL A 103 -11.34 8.55 0.58
N GLU A 104 -11.35 8.77 -0.74
CA GLU A 104 -12.07 9.88 -1.32
C GLU A 104 -13.58 9.66 -1.18
N LEU A 105 -14.34 10.76 -1.15
CA LEU A 105 -15.80 10.68 -1.13
C LEU A 105 -16.28 9.86 -2.33
N PRO A 106 -17.34 9.04 -2.13
CA PRO A 106 -17.79 8.13 -3.20
C PRO A 106 -18.65 8.84 -4.26
N GLU A 107 -18.10 9.85 -4.91
CA GLU A 107 -18.80 10.65 -5.91
C GLU A 107 -18.70 10.06 -7.32
N GLY A 108 -17.65 9.28 -7.61
CA GLY A 108 -17.44 8.65 -8.91
C GLY A 108 -17.38 7.14 -8.82
N GLU A 109 -17.40 6.49 -9.98
CA GLU A 109 -17.34 5.04 -10.02
C GLU A 109 -16.03 4.47 -9.49
N LEU A 110 -14.91 5.17 -9.76
CA LEU A 110 -13.60 4.71 -9.28
C LEU A 110 -13.52 4.75 -7.76
N GLU A 111 -14.01 5.84 -7.15
CA GLU A 111 -14.02 6.00 -5.70
C GLU A 111 -14.91 4.96 -5.04
N LYS A 112 -16.05 4.66 -5.63
CA LYS A 112 -16.97 3.63 -5.13
C LYS A 112 -16.33 2.25 -5.20
N ARG A 113 -15.57 1.96 -6.26
CA ARG A 113 -14.86 0.67 -6.40
C ARG A 113 -13.79 0.51 -5.34
N ARG A 114 -13.08 1.59 -5.01
CA ARG A 114 -12.06 1.57 -3.96
C ARG A 114 -12.68 1.27 -2.61
N ILE A 115 -13.77 1.94 -2.26
CA ILE A 115 -14.48 1.70 -1.01
C ILE A 115 -14.97 0.25 -0.96
N SER A 116 -15.57 -0.24 -2.04
CA SER A 116 -16.04 -1.63 -2.11
C SER A 116 -14.91 -2.63 -1.92
N PHE A 117 -13.74 -2.35 -2.52
CA PHE A 117 -12.57 -3.20 -2.36
C PHE A 117 -12.18 -3.33 -0.88
N TYR A 118 -12.11 -2.20 -0.18
CA TYR A 118 -11.73 -2.24 1.23
C TYR A 118 -12.79 -2.91 2.09
N GLU A 119 -14.06 -2.65 1.80
CA GLU A 119 -15.16 -3.30 2.54
C GLU A 119 -15.13 -4.81 2.37
N ARG A 120 -14.85 -5.32 1.16
CA ARG A 120 -14.74 -6.75 0.91
C ARG A 120 -13.58 -7.37 1.67
N ASN A 121 -12.59 -6.57 2.05
CA ASN A 121 -11.42 -7.03 2.77
C ASN A 121 -11.45 -6.68 4.26
N GLY A 122 -12.64 -6.40 4.79
CA GLY A 122 -12.85 -6.32 6.22
C GLY A 122 -12.88 -4.92 6.81
N PHE A 123 -12.83 -3.88 5.99
CA PHE A 123 -12.92 -2.50 6.48
C PHE A 123 -14.36 -2.04 6.56
N CYS A 124 -14.64 -1.13 7.49
CA CYS A 124 -15.93 -0.47 7.60
C CYS A 124 -15.80 0.98 7.17
N TYR A 125 -16.73 1.44 6.34
CA TYR A 125 -16.74 2.83 5.89
C TYR A 125 -17.39 3.72 6.95
N ASN A 126 -16.67 4.74 7.38
CA ASN A 126 -17.15 5.75 8.32
C ASN A 126 -17.21 7.10 7.61
N SER A 127 -18.40 7.64 7.46
CA SER A 127 -18.60 8.92 6.79
C SER A 127 -18.28 10.11 7.71
#